data_44bae224bdedf820f476efd59ca1643e
#
_entry.id   44bae224bdedf820f476efd59ca1643e
#
_cell.length_a   1.000
_cell.length_b   1.000
_cell.length_c   1.000
_cell.angle_alpha   90.00
_cell.angle_beta   90.00
_cell.angle_gamma   90.00
#
_symmetry.space_group_name_H-M   'P 1'
#
loop_
_entity.id
_entity.type
_entity.pdbx_description
1 polymer ?
#
loop_
_entity_poly.entity_id
_entity_poly.type
_entity_poly.pdbx_seq_one_letter_code
_entity_poly.pdbx_strand_id
1 'polypeptide(L)'
;MKIAVIMGSNSDYTTMIETCKLLDEFEIPYDKKVVSAHRTPDLLVEFSKNARRNGYSLIIAAAGGAAHLPGMVASMTTLPV
;
A
#
# COMPACT_ATOMS: atom_id res chain seq x y z
N MET A 1 2.88 12.65 9.75
CA MET A 1 2.72 11.22 9.43
C MET A 1 1.93 11.09 8.13
N LYS A 2 2.37 10.25 7.22
CA LYS A 2 1.64 9.94 5.98
C LYS A 2 1.58 8.44 5.76
N ILE A 3 0.42 7.94 5.35
CA ILE A 3 0.19 6.51 5.14
C ILE A 3 0.16 6.23 3.65
N ALA A 4 0.77 5.11 3.23
CA ALA A 4 0.61 4.60 1.88
C ALA A 4 -0.49 3.54 1.90
N VAL A 5 -1.51 3.73 1.06
CA VAL A 5 -2.57 2.73 0.84
C VAL A 5 -2.30 2.14 -0.53
N ILE A 6 -1.85 0.89 -0.57
CA ILE A 6 -1.53 0.22 -1.83
C ILE A 6 -2.45 -0.97 -2.06
N MET A 7 -2.73 -1.24 -3.31
CA MET A 7 -3.64 -2.32 -3.70
C MET A 7 -3.13 -2.99 -4.97
N GLY A 8 -3.36 -4.28 -5.09
CA GLY A 8 -2.86 -5.06 -6.21
C GLY A 8 -3.57 -4.80 -7.54
N SER A 9 -4.73 -4.17 -7.49
CA SER A 9 -5.55 -3.92 -8.68
C SER A 9 -6.53 -2.80 -8.41
N ASN A 10 -6.97 -2.10 -9.46
CA ASN A 10 -8.03 -1.10 -9.36
C ASN A 10 -9.33 -1.71 -8.81
N SER A 11 -9.56 -3.00 -9.04
CA SER A 11 -10.76 -3.67 -8.53
C SER A 11 -10.80 -3.74 -7.02
N ASP A 12 -9.64 -3.67 -6.35
CA ASP A 12 -9.58 -3.66 -4.89
C ASP A 12 -10.06 -2.34 -4.30
N TYR A 13 -10.11 -1.28 -5.11
CA TYR A 13 -10.50 0.03 -4.61
C TYR A 13 -11.95 0.06 -4.15
N THR A 14 -12.83 -0.78 -4.70
CA THR A 14 -14.22 -0.84 -4.24
C THR A 14 -14.31 -1.21 -2.75
N THR A 15 -13.35 -1.98 -2.26
CA THR A 15 -13.23 -2.31 -0.84
C THR A 15 -12.41 -1.27 -0.10
N MET A 16 -11.27 -0.87 -0.69
CA MET A 16 -10.32 0.02 -0.02
C MET A 16 -10.79 1.47 0.09
N ILE A 17 -11.83 1.85 -0.66
CA ILE A 17 -12.40 3.19 -0.54
C ILE A 17 -12.90 3.46 0.89
N GLU A 18 -13.38 2.44 1.59
CA GLU A 18 -13.83 2.59 2.98
C GLU A 18 -12.66 2.94 3.91
N THR A 19 -11.50 2.33 3.67
CA THR A 19 -10.26 2.65 4.40
C THR A 19 -9.87 4.11 4.14
N CYS A 20 -9.90 4.53 2.88
CA CYS A 20 -9.57 5.90 2.51
C CYS A 20 -10.53 6.91 3.15
N LYS A 21 -11.82 6.60 3.15
CA LYS A 21 -12.82 7.47 3.79
C LYS A 21 -12.57 7.62 5.28
N LEU A 22 -12.17 6.54 5.95
CA LEU A 22 -11.89 6.59 7.38
C LEU A 22 -10.63 7.43 7.66
N LEU A 23 -9.60 7.30 6.82
CA LEU A 23 -8.41 8.13 6.94
C LEU A 23 -8.73 9.61 6.73
N ASP A 24 -9.62 9.92 5.76
CA ASP A 24 -10.10 11.28 5.54
C ASP A 24 -10.83 11.81 6.77
N GLU A 25 -11.70 11.00 7.37
CA GLU A 25 -12.45 11.36 8.57
C GLU A 25 -11.52 11.68 9.74
N PHE A 26 -10.43 10.92 9.89
CA PHE A 26 -9.44 11.14 10.93
C PHE A 26 -8.41 12.22 10.56
N GLU A 27 -8.54 12.83 9.38
CA GLU A 27 -7.60 13.85 8.90
C GLU A 27 -6.17 13.33 8.82
N ILE A 28 -5.99 12.07 8.47
CA ILE A 28 -4.67 11.45 8.30
C ILE A 28 -4.28 11.51 6.83
N PRO A 29 -3.18 12.19 6.48
CA PRO A 29 -2.75 12.26 5.07
C PRO A 29 -2.30 10.89 4.58
N TYR A 30 -2.68 10.56 3.34
CA TYR A 30 -2.32 9.31 2.70
C TYR A 30 -2.23 9.47 1.20
N ASP A 31 -1.51 8.55 0.56
CA ASP A 31 -1.51 8.35 -0.88
C ASP A 31 -2.05 6.97 -1.18
N LYS A 32 -2.81 6.84 -2.25
CA LYS A 32 -3.30 5.54 -2.73
C LYS A 32 -2.63 5.21 -4.06
N LYS A 33 -2.16 3.97 -4.19
CA LYS A 33 -1.44 3.50 -5.38
C LYS A 33 -1.81 2.06 -5.71
N VAL A 34 -1.79 1.75 -7.00
CA VAL A 34 -1.90 0.35 -7.46
C VAL A 34 -0.49 -0.17 -7.67
N VAL A 35 -0.13 -1.20 -6.90
CA VAL A 35 1.19 -1.86 -6.98
C VAL A 35 0.91 -3.36 -6.99
N SER A 36 1.20 -4.04 -8.10
CA SER A 36 0.88 -5.45 -8.25
C SER A 36 2.14 -6.31 -8.08
N ALA A 37 2.07 -7.30 -7.19
CA ALA A 37 3.17 -8.24 -6.99
C ALA A 37 3.46 -9.06 -8.26
N HIS A 38 2.42 -9.38 -9.04
CA HIS A 38 2.55 -10.24 -10.21
C HIS A 38 2.70 -9.48 -11.52
N ARG A 39 2.10 -8.29 -11.63
CA ARG A 39 2.10 -7.50 -12.87
C ARG A 39 3.16 -6.40 -12.89
N THR A 40 3.49 -5.83 -11.74
CA THR A 40 4.48 -4.76 -11.62
C THR A 40 5.49 -5.05 -10.50
N PRO A 41 6.24 -6.17 -10.58
CA PRO A 41 7.15 -6.55 -9.50
C PRO A 41 8.28 -5.53 -9.26
N ASP A 42 8.78 -4.90 -10.31
CA ASP A 42 9.83 -3.89 -10.17
C ASP A 42 9.32 -2.66 -9.43
N LEU A 43 8.08 -2.25 -9.72
CA LEU A 43 7.44 -1.14 -9.00
C LEU A 43 7.26 -1.50 -7.52
N LEU A 44 6.89 -2.75 -7.23
CA LEU A 44 6.75 -3.22 -5.86
C LEU A 44 8.07 -3.10 -5.09
N VAL A 45 9.17 -3.55 -5.70
CA VAL A 45 10.49 -3.48 -5.07
C VAL A 45 10.91 -2.04 -4.82
N GLU A 46 10.79 -1.20 -5.84
CA GLU A 46 11.14 0.22 -5.75
C GLU A 46 10.31 0.93 -4.69
N PHE A 47 9.00 0.75 -4.73
CA PHE A 47 8.10 1.38 -3.75
C PHE A 47 8.48 0.95 -2.33
N SER A 48 8.63 -0.34 -2.10
CA SER A 48 8.86 -0.89 -0.77
C SER A 48 10.19 -0.40 -0.17
N LYS A 49 11.24 -0.42 -0.96
CA LYS A 49 12.57 -0.03 -0.51
C LYS A 49 12.68 1.48 -0.24
N ASN A 50 11.90 2.28 -0.93
CA ASN A 50 11.96 3.74 -0.82
C ASN A 50 10.82 4.35 0.02
N ALA A 51 9.92 3.54 0.55
CA ALA A 51 8.73 4.03 1.23
C ALA A 51 9.06 4.94 2.42
N ARG A 52 10.00 4.55 3.26
CA ARG A 52 10.42 5.39 4.39
C ARG A 52 11.03 6.70 3.92
N ARG A 53 11.91 6.65 2.91
CA ARG A 53 12.54 7.85 2.34
C ARG A 53 11.50 8.80 1.73
N ASN A 54 10.44 8.23 1.15
CA ASN A 54 9.37 9.00 0.53
C ASN A 54 8.40 9.61 1.54
N GLY A 55 8.64 9.43 2.83
CA GLY A 55 7.89 10.08 3.89
C GLY A 55 6.73 9.28 4.46
N TYR A 56 6.59 8.03 4.08
CA TYR A 56 5.54 7.18 4.64
C TYR A 56 5.94 6.66 6.01
N SER A 57 4.97 6.59 6.92
CA SER A 57 5.16 6.08 8.27
C SER A 57 4.69 4.64 8.41
N LEU A 58 3.70 4.24 7.61
CA LEU A 58 3.22 2.87 7.55
C LEU A 58 2.52 2.62 6.21
N ILE A 59 2.29 1.36 5.93
CA ILE A 59 1.68 0.94 4.68
C ILE A 59 0.47 0.06 5.00
N ILE A 60 -0.68 0.37 4.37
CA ILE A 60 -1.86 -0.49 4.36
C ILE A 60 -1.91 -1.12 2.98
N ALA A 61 -1.79 -2.44 2.93
CA ALA A 61 -1.70 -3.16 1.66
C ALA A 61 -2.85 -4.14 1.51
N ALA A 62 -3.50 -4.12 0.35
CA ALA A 62 -4.63 -4.98 0.06
C ALA A 62 -4.44 -5.74 -1.26
N ALA A 63 -4.82 -7.01 -1.25
CA ALA A 63 -4.84 -7.84 -2.45
C ALA A 63 -5.87 -8.92 -2.29
N GLY A 64 -6.36 -9.47 -3.41
CA GLY A 64 -7.31 -10.57 -3.40
C GLY A 64 -6.64 -11.92 -3.59
N GLY A 65 -7.41 -12.99 -3.44
CA GLY A 65 -6.94 -14.35 -3.63
C GLY A 65 -5.84 -14.73 -2.63
N ALA A 66 -4.70 -15.19 -3.15
CA ALA A 66 -3.54 -15.55 -2.31
C ALA A 66 -2.90 -14.34 -1.62
N ALA A 67 -3.22 -13.14 -2.08
CA ALA A 67 -2.85 -11.87 -1.44
C ALA A 67 -1.35 -11.76 -1.14
N HIS A 68 -0.51 -11.95 -2.15
CA HIS A 68 0.95 -11.92 -1.97
C HIS A 68 1.50 -10.53 -1.69
N LEU A 69 0.83 -9.47 -2.13
CA LEU A 69 1.34 -8.11 -2.04
C LEU A 69 1.74 -7.68 -0.63
N PRO A 70 0.90 -7.85 0.41
CA PRO A 70 1.28 -7.37 1.74
C PRO A 70 2.56 -8.01 2.28
N GLY A 71 2.68 -9.32 2.16
CA GLY A 71 3.87 -10.05 2.63
C GLY A 71 5.14 -9.69 1.86
N MET A 72 5.01 -9.52 0.54
CA MET A 72 6.15 -9.12 -0.29
C MET A 72 6.63 -7.72 0.06
N VAL A 73 5.72 -6.78 0.23
CA VAL A 73 6.08 -5.42 0.65
C VAL A 73 6.73 -5.43 2.03
N ALA A 74 6.14 -6.17 2.97
CA ALA A 74 6.67 -6.25 4.34
C ALA A 74 8.10 -6.80 4.37
N SER A 75 8.44 -7.70 3.44
CA SER A 75 9.79 -8.29 3.36
C SER A 75 10.85 -7.30 2.88
N MET A 76 10.45 -6.15 2.32
CA MET A 76 11.36 -5.20 1.67
C MET A 76 11.36 -3.81 2.32
N THR A 77 10.69 -3.63 3.44
CA THR A 77 10.64 -2.35 4.13
C THR A 77 10.77 -2.56 5.64
N THR A 78 11.24 -1.52 6.33
CA THR A 78 11.26 -1.51 7.79
C THR A 78 10.00 -0.87 8.38
N LEU A 79 9.10 -0.36 7.53
CA LEU A 79 7.85 0.22 7.99
C LEU A 79 6.85 -0.88 8.39
N PRO A 80 5.92 -0.57 9.30
CA PRO A 80 4.78 -1.46 9.55
C PRO A 80 3.93 -1.61 8.29
N VAL A 81 3.51 -2.84 8.01
CA VAL A 81 2.65 -3.16 6.86
C VAL A 81 1.44 -3.93 7.36
#